data_f232b3479f736ca0bb11dc0803003c77
#
_entry.id   f232b3479f736ca0bb11dc0803003c77
#
_cell.length_a   1.000
_cell.length_b   1.000
_cell.length_c   1.000
_cell.angle_alpha   90.00
_cell.angle_beta   90.00
_cell.angle_gamma   90.00
#
_symmetry.space_group_name_H-M   'P 1'
#
loop_
_entity.id
_entity.type
_entity.pdbx_description
1 polymer ?
#
loop_
_entity_poly.entity_id
_entity_poly.type
_entity_poly.pdbx_seq_one_letter_code
_entity_poly.pdbx_strand_id
1 'polypeptide(L)'
;LHWRAGASGWTSILDRLERIMDEIAESSPPRQAAPTWLYSEKLRQRLLQLEQKPPAPSWSEFWRRPLTLNGQSLPSPAQCCELLLKKLPQFEHPRALKRIHGDLCFNNVLADPLHGTVRLIDPRGERATNPAIPLGYGDPRYDVVKLLHSGVYLYDAAVQRFFSLKPD
;
A
#
# COMPACT_ATOMS: atom_id res chain seq x y z
N LEU A 1 -5.53 11.31 -14.34
CA LEU A 1 -6.93 10.88 -14.25
C LEU A 1 -7.79 12.11 -13.97
N HIS A 2 -8.55 12.57 -14.97
CA HIS A 2 -9.56 13.60 -14.73
C HIS A 2 -10.68 12.99 -13.90
N TRP A 3 -10.81 13.39 -12.65
CA TRP A 3 -11.77 12.95 -11.63
C TRP A 3 -13.22 13.37 -11.97
N ARG A 4 -13.63 13.24 -13.23
CA ARG A 4 -14.97 13.62 -13.70
C ARG A 4 -15.96 12.45 -13.75
N ALA A 5 -15.55 11.26 -13.36
CA ALA A 5 -16.50 10.17 -13.18
C ALA A 5 -17.35 10.47 -11.94
N GLY A 6 -18.64 10.70 -12.12
CA GLY A 6 -19.59 10.77 -11.01
C GLY A 6 -19.58 9.48 -10.20
N ALA A 7 -20.31 9.45 -9.07
CA ALA A 7 -20.32 8.29 -8.16
C ALA A 7 -20.56 6.94 -8.87
N SER A 8 -21.48 6.91 -9.86
CA SER A 8 -21.76 5.70 -10.67
C SER A 8 -20.57 5.23 -11.50
N GLY A 9 -19.78 6.16 -12.05
CA GLY A 9 -18.57 5.82 -12.80
C GLY A 9 -17.50 5.21 -11.91
N TRP A 10 -17.35 5.72 -10.68
CA TRP A 10 -16.44 5.13 -9.71
C TRP A 10 -16.86 3.73 -9.27
N THR A 11 -18.14 3.51 -9.00
CA THR A 11 -18.67 2.18 -8.67
C THR A 11 -18.30 1.18 -9.77
N SER A 12 -18.56 1.52 -11.03
CA SER A 12 -18.22 0.65 -12.16
C SER A 12 -16.73 0.34 -12.28
N ILE A 13 -15.86 1.33 -12.01
CA ILE A 13 -14.41 1.13 -12.01
C ILE A 13 -14.00 0.19 -10.87
N LEU A 14 -14.53 0.39 -9.67
CA LEU A 14 -14.21 -0.44 -8.50
C LEU A 14 -14.69 -1.89 -8.67
N ASP A 15 -15.90 -2.09 -9.17
CA ASP A 15 -16.45 -3.42 -9.49
C ASP A 15 -15.58 -4.15 -10.53
N ARG A 16 -15.05 -3.40 -11.49
CA ARG A 16 -14.15 -3.97 -12.50
C ARG A 16 -12.79 -4.30 -11.91
N LEU A 17 -12.25 -3.46 -11.03
CA LEU A 17 -11.01 -3.72 -10.32
C LEU A 17 -11.10 -4.97 -9.45
N GLU A 18 -12.20 -5.13 -8.71
CA GLU A 18 -12.44 -6.33 -7.89
C GLU A 18 -12.37 -7.60 -8.74
N ARG A 19 -13.07 -7.64 -9.87
CA ARG A 19 -13.02 -8.78 -10.79
C ARG A 19 -11.61 -9.07 -11.31
N ILE A 20 -10.86 -8.03 -11.72
CA ILE A 20 -9.48 -8.20 -12.19
C ILE A 20 -8.59 -8.74 -11.07
N MET A 21 -8.77 -8.28 -9.83
CA MET A 21 -8.02 -8.79 -8.68
C MET A 21 -8.32 -10.27 -8.44
N ASP A 22 -9.57 -10.67 -8.54
CA ASP A 22 -9.99 -12.07 -8.43
C ASP A 22 -9.40 -12.92 -9.56
N GLU A 23 -9.47 -12.47 -10.81
CA GLU A 23 -8.88 -13.12 -11.97
C GLU A 23 -7.36 -13.31 -11.80
N ILE A 24 -6.65 -12.30 -11.29
CA ILE A 24 -5.22 -12.39 -10.98
C ILE A 24 -4.98 -13.40 -9.87
N ALA A 25 -5.74 -13.34 -8.80
CA ALA A 25 -5.60 -14.23 -7.64
C ALA A 25 -5.86 -15.70 -7.99
N GLU A 26 -6.77 -15.97 -8.92
CA GLU A 26 -7.15 -17.32 -9.37
C GLU A 26 -6.30 -17.84 -10.53
N SER A 27 -5.50 -16.99 -11.17
CA SER A 27 -4.68 -17.37 -12.34
C SER A 27 -3.61 -18.43 -12.05
N SER A 28 -3.36 -18.76 -10.79
CA SER A 28 -2.37 -19.75 -10.38
C SER A 28 -2.71 -20.37 -9.03
N PRO A 29 -2.30 -21.62 -8.78
CA PRO A 29 -2.59 -22.30 -7.52
C PRO A 29 -1.98 -21.54 -6.33
N PRO A 30 -2.68 -21.50 -5.18
CA PRO A 30 -2.19 -20.82 -3.99
C PRO A 30 -0.94 -21.47 -3.42
N ARG A 31 -0.13 -20.68 -2.72
CA ARG A 31 1.06 -21.13 -2.00
C ARG A 31 0.87 -20.88 -0.51
N GLN A 32 1.11 -21.90 0.31
CA GLN A 32 0.96 -21.77 1.76
C GLN A 32 2.25 -21.22 2.37
N ALA A 33 2.20 -19.98 2.85
CA ALA A 33 3.33 -19.34 3.54
C ALA A 33 2.89 -18.14 4.39
N ALA A 34 3.77 -17.70 5.29
CA ALA A 34 3.59 -16.45 6.02
C ALA A 34 4.08 -15.26 5.18
N PRO A 35 3.31 -14.17 5.05
CA PRO A 35 3.65 -13.01 4.21
C PRO A 35 4.56 -12.00 4.94
N THR A 36 5.51 -12.44 5.75
CA THR A 36 6.37 -11.57 6.59
C THR A 36 7.15 -10.54 5.77
N TRP A 37 7.59 -10.91 4.57
CA TRP A 37 8.33 -10.00 3.67
C TRP A 37 7.49 -8.83 3.16
N LEU A 38 6.16 -8.95 3.13
CA LEU A 38 5.25 -7.86 2.73
C LEU A 38 5.01 -6.86 3.86
N TYR A 39 5.17 -7.27 5.10
CA TYR A 39 4.79 -6.51 6.28
C TYR A 39 5.98 -6.19 7.18
N SER A 40 6.24 -7.01 8.20
CA SER A 40 7.25 -6.68 9.22
C SER A 40 8.67 -6.61 8.66
N GLU A 41 9.04 -7.51 7.77
CA GLU A 41 10.37 -7.51 7.16
C GLU A 41 10.58 -6.27 6.29
N LYS A 42 9.63 -5.98 5.41
CA LYS A 42 9.65 -4.78 4.58
C LYS A 42 9.71 -3.49 5.41
N LEU A 43 8.90 -3.40 6.47
CA LEU A 43 8.93 -2.25 7.37
C LEU A 43 10.30 -2.10 8.03
N ARG A 44 10.88 -3.17 8.58
CA ARG A 44 12.22 -3.15 9.19
C ARG A 44 13.29 -2.69 8.20
N GLN A 45 13.27 -3.23 6.99
CA GLN A 45 14.22 -2.83 5.94
C GLN A 45 14.10 -1.33 5.60
N ARG A 46 12.87 -0.81 5.50
CA ARG A 46 12.65 0.62 5.24
C ARG A 46 13.11 1.51 6.41
N LEU A 47 12.90 1.09 7.63
CA LEU A 47 13.40 1.81 8.81
C LEU A 47 14.93 1.86 8.83
N LEU A 48 15.60 0.74 8.59
CA LEU A 48 17.06 0.70 8.46
C LEU A 48 17.59 1.63 7.36
N GLN A 49 16.91 1.67 6.20
CA GLN A 49 17.27 2.59 5.12
C GLN A 49 17.15 4.06 5.54
N LEU A 50 16.08 4.41 6.27
CA LEU A 50 15.88 5.76 6.78
C LEU A 50 16.93 6.16 7.83
N GLU A 51 17.35 5.24 8.69
CA GLU A 51 18.42 5.47 9.65
C GLU A 51 19.78 5.71 8.96
N GLN A 52 20.09 4.91 7.94
CA GLN A 52 21.34 5.02 7.20
C GLN A 52 21.39 6.28 6.30
N LYS A 53 20.24 6.68 5.78
CA LYS A 53 20.14 7.82 4.87
C LYS A 53 18.90 8.66 5.20
N PRO A 54 19.00 9.49 6.24
CA PRO A 54 17.88 10.35 6.64
C PRO A 54 17.59 11.38 5.54
N PRO A 55 16.31 11.71 5.26
CA PRO A 55 15.91 12.61 4.19
C PRO A 55 16.28 14.08 4.43
N ALA A 56 16.52 14.48 5.68
CA ALA A 56 16.94 15.83 6.05
C ALA A 56 17.69 15.83 7.39
N PRO A 57 18.54 16.85 7.66
CA PRO A 57 19.25 16.98 8.95
C PRO A 57 18.33 17.00 10.17
N SER A 58 17.14 17.60 10.07
CA SER A 58 16.13 17.67 11.14
C SER A 58 15.30 16.39 11.29
N TRP A 59 15.60 15.36 10.49
CA TRP A 59 14.81 14.11 10.47
C TRP A 59 14.72 13.43 11.83
N SER A 60 15.83 13.38 12.57
CA SER A 60 15.87 12.70 13.87
C SER A 60 14.97 13.36 14.92
N GLU A 61 14.86 14.69 14.89
CA GLU A 61 13.95 15.43 15.74
C GLU A 61 12.48 15.16 15.36
N PHE A 62 12.14 15.33 14.07
CA PHE A 62 10.81 15.02 13.55
C PHE A 62 10.39 13.58 13.88
N TRP A 63 11.30 12.64 13.69
CA TRP A 63 11.04 11.21 13.89
C TRP A 63 10.61 10.86 15.31
N ARG A 64 11.15 11.55 16.32
CA ARG A 64 10.90 11.28 17.73
C ARG A 64 9.88 12.23 18.37
N ARG A 65 9.50 13.29 17.70
CA ARG A 65 8.60 14.30 18.24
C ARG A 65 7.14 13.88 18.03
N PRO A 66 6.29 13.91 19.09
CA PRO A 66 4.84 13.80 18.91
C PRO A 66 4.33 14.89 17.96
N LEU A 67 3.30 14.55 17.21
CA LEU A 67 2.72 15.45 16.22
C LEU A 67 1.36 15.96 16.68
N THR A 68 1.03 17.19 16.32
CA THR A 68 -0.34 17.69 16.40
C THR A 68 -0.87 17.85 14.99
N LEU A 69 -1.99 17.21 14.66
CA LEU A 69 -2.63 17.30 13.36
C LEU A 69 -4.11 17.61 13.56
N ASN A 70 -4.56 18.71 13.00
CA ASN A 70 -5.95 19.20 13.16
C ASN A 70 -6.39 19.28 14.62
N GLY A 71 -5.53 19.76 15.52
CA GLY A 71 -5.79 19.86 16.95
C GLY A 71 -5.74 18.54 17.73
N GLN A 72 -5.45 17.41 17.07
CA GLN A 72 -5.30 16.12 17.71
C GLN A 72 -3.83 15.80 17.96
N SER A 73 -3.51 15.41 19.20
CA SER A 73 -2.18 14.92 19.55
C SER A 73 -2.01 13.47 19.05
N LEU A 74 -0.96 13.24 18.30
CA LEU A 74 -0.60 11.95 17.76
C LEU A 74 0.75 11.48 18.31
N PRO A 75 0.98 10.17 18.43
CA PRO A 75 2.30 9.65 18.75
C PRO A 75 3.35 10.11 17.73
N SER A 76 4.62 10.09 18.11
CA SER A 76 5.70 10.32 17.16
C SER A 76 5.71 9.25 16.05
N PRO A 77 6.25 9.56 14.86
CA PRO A 77 6.45 8.56 13.81
C PRO A 77 7.18 7.29 14.29
N ALA A 78 8.19 7.44 15.14
CA ALA A 78 8.90 6.32 15.76
C ALA A 78 7.97 5.43 16.58
N GLN A 79 7.17 6.02 17.47
CA GLN A 79 6.19 5.28 18.27
C GLN A 79 5.13 4.59 17.42
N CYS A 80 4.67 5.22 16.35
CA CYS A 80 3.76 4.59 15.40
C CYS A 80 4.38 3.35 14.76
N CYS A 81 5.63 3.42 14.33
CA CYS A 81 6.33 2.26 13.74
C CYS A 81 6.57 1.14 14.75
N GLU A 82 6.89 1.47 16.00
CA GLU A 82 7.01 0.47 17.09
C GLU A 82 5.67 -0.25 17.33
N LEU A 83 4.56 0.51 17.38
CA LEU A 83 3.22 -0.07 17.54
C LEU A 83 2.85 -0.97 16.37
N LEU A 84 3.17 -0.56 15.14
CA LEU A 84 2.96 -1.38 13.95
C LEU A 84 3.77 -2.67 14.03
N LEU A 85 5.06 -2.60 14.33
CA LEU A 85 5.92 -3.79 14.45
C LEU A 85 5.44 -4.77 15.53
N LYS A 86 4.81 -4.29 16.60
CA LYS A 86 4.18 -5.14 17.62
C LYS A 86 2.89 -5.81 17.13
N LYS A 87 2.16 -5.17 16.21
CA LYS A 87 0.88 -5.67 15.72
C LYS A 87 0.99 -6.52 14.45
N LEU A 88 1.97 -6.27 13.59
CA LEU A 88 2.12 -6.96 12.31
C LEU A 88 2.18 -8.49 12.40
N PRO A 89 2.83 -9.11 13.42
CA PRO A 89 2.84 -10.57 13.54
C PRO A 89 1.45 -11.22 13.60
N GLN A 90 0.43 -10.48 14.04
CA GLN A 90 -0.96 -10.98 14.06
C GLN A 90 -1.53 -11.21 12.65
N PHE A 91 -0.94 -10.57 11.63
CA PHE A 91 -1.36 -10.68 10.24
C PHE A 91 -0.45 -11.61 9.41
N GLU A 92 0.66 -12.08 9.99
CA GLU A 92 1.72 -12.84 9.33
C GLU A 92 1.61 -14.36 9.54
N HIS A 93 0.44 -14.86 9.89
CA HIS A 93 0.22 -16.30 9.97
C HIS A 93 0.31 -16.96 8.58
N PRO A 94 0.76 -18.22 8.51
CA PRO A 94 0.70 -19.00 7.29
C PRO A 94 -0.70 -19.02 6.70
N ARG A 95 -0.81 -18.70 5.42
CA ARG A 95 -2.06 -18.63 4.67
C ARG A 95 -1.86 -18.93 3.21
N ALA A 96 -2.95 -19.12 2.49
CA ALA A 96 -2.91 -19.25 1.05
C ALA A 96 -2.51 -17.91 0.40
N LEU A 97 -1.25 -17.78 0.02
CA LEU A 97 -0.79 -16.68 -0.81
C LEU A 97 -1.26 -16.93 -2.25
N LYS A 98 -1.69 -15.89 -2.90
CA LYS A 98 -2.18 -15.92 -4.28
C LYS A 98 -1.35 -14.97 -5.15
N ARG A 99 -1.57 -14.97 -6.45
CA ARG A 99 -1.00 -13.91 -7.29
C ARG A 99 -1.62 -12.57 -6.93
N ILE A 100 -0.78 -11.55 -6.89
CA ILE A 100 -1.15 -10.17 -6.59
C ILE A 100 -0.51 -9.23 -7.61
N HIS A 101 -1.05 -8.04 -7.76
CA HIS A 101 -0.42 -6.96 -8.51
C HIS A 101 0.82 -6.43 -7.77
N GLY A 102 0.73 -6.32 -6.44
CA GLY A 102 1.83 -5.93 -5.56
C GLY A 102 2.11 -4.41 -5.48
N ASP A 103 1.46 -3.61 -6.33
CA ASP A 103 1.51 -2.14 -6.26
C ASP A 103 0.24 -1.52 -6.84
N LEU A 104 -0.93 -2.00 -6.41
CA LEU A 104 -2.22 -1.59 -6.95
C LEU A 104 -2.66 -0.24 -6.37
N CYS A 105 -1.96 0.82 -6.74
CA CYS A 105 -2.34 2.20 -6.49
C CYS A 105 -3.06 2.80 -7.72
N PHE A 106 -3.77 3.92 -7.55
CA PHE A 106 -4.51 4.52 -8.66
C PHE A 106 -3.64 4.97 -9.83
N ASN A 107 -2.36 5.28 -9.58
CA ASN A 107 -1.43 5.60 -10.66
C ASN A 107 -1.16 4.42 -11.61
N ASN A 108 -1.39 3.20 -11.13
CA ASN A 108 -1.21 1.97 -11.89
C ASN A 108 -2.54 1.43 -12.46
N VAL A 109 -3.60 2.22 -12.38
CA VAL A 109 -4.94 1.90 -12.91
C VAL A 109 -5.25 2.83 -14.08
N LEU A 110 -5.38 2.28 -15.27
CA LEU A 110 -5.86 2.99 -16.45
C LEU A 110 -7.35 2.66 -16.64
N ALA A 111 -8.19 3.66 -16.49
CA ALA A 111 -9.63 3.53 -16.67
C ALA A 111 -10.11 4.39 -17.83
N ASP A 112 -10.92 3.79 -18.71
CA ASP A 112 -11.68 4.48 -19.74
C ASP A 112 -13.18 4.36 -19.40
N PRO A 113 -13.77 5.40 -18.79
CA PRO A 113 -15.17 5.39 -18.39
C PRO A 113 -16.13 5.38 -19.57
N LEU A 114 -15.71 5.81 -20.77
CA LEU A 114 -16.57 5.81 -21.96
C LEU A 114 -16.79 4.40 -22.49
N HIS A 115 -15.74 3.57 -22.46
CA HIS A 115 -15.78 2.19 -22.95
C HIS A 115 -15.89 1.17 -21.80
N GLY A 116 -15.95 1.63 -20.54
CA GLY A 116 -16.03 0.76 -19.37
C GLY A 116 -14.81 -0.15 -19.20
N THR A 117 -13.64 0.24 -19.71
CA THR A 117 -12.43 -0.58 -19.66
C THR A 117 -11.53 -0.14 -18.51
N VAL A 118 -10.94 -1.13 -17.83
CA VAL A 118 -9.93 -0.92 -16.81
C VAL A 118 -8.74 -1.81 -17.13
N ARG A 119 -7.53 -1.25 -17.07
CA ARG A 119 -6.27 -1.98 -17.26
C ARG A 119 -5.32 -1.66 -16.12
N LEU A 120 -4.59 -2.65 -15.68
CA LEU A 120 -3.52 -2.50 -14.68
C LEU A 120 -2.17 -2.47 -15.38
N ILE A 121 -1.28 -1.63 -14.87
CA ILE A 121 0.09 -1.48 -15.37
C ILE A 121 1.07 -1.57 -14.20
N ASP A 122 2.34 -1.86 -14.49
CA ASP A 122 3.46 -1.90 -13.54
C ASP A 122 3.23 -2.86 -12.34
N PRO A 123 2.90 -4.14 -12.57
CA PRO A 123 2.74 -5.08 -11.48
C PRO A 123 4.08 -5.31 -10.78
N ARG A 124 4.09 -5.17 -9.45
CA ARG A 124 5.28 -5.37 -8.61
C ARG A 124 5.03 -6.49 -7.62
N GLY A 125 5.31 -7.71 -8.04
CA GLY A 125 5.36 -8.80 -7.07
C GLY A 125 6.57 -8.62 -6.16
N GLU A 126 6.38 -8.55 -4.85
CA GLU A 126 7.48 -8.61 -3.90
C GLU A 126 8.08 -10.02 -3.90
N ARG A 127 9.41 -10.10 -3.86
CA ARG A 127 10.07 -11.39 -3.75
C ARG A 127 10.03 -11.84 -2.28
N ALA A 128 9.43 -13.00 -2.03
CA ALA A 128 9.51 -13.63 -0.72
C ALA A 128 10.96 -13.98 -0.38
N THR A 129 11.30 -13.98 0.92
CA THR A 129 12.57 -14.52 1.43
C THR A 129 12.69 -16.02 1.16
N ASN A 130 11.55 -16.72 1.10
CA ASN A 130 11.51 -18.12 0.71
C ASN A 130 11.58 -18.26 -0.82
N PRO A 131 12.68 -18.83 -1.38
CA PRO A 131 12.86 -18.97 -2.82
C PRO A 131 11.84 -19.92 -3.50
N ALA A 132 11.14 -20.75 -2.70
CA ALA A 132 10.06 -21.61 -3.22
C ALA A 132 8.78 -20.81 -3.56
N ILE A 133 8.69 -19.56 -3.17
CA ILE A 133 7.55 -18.70 -3.49
C ILE A 133 7.89 -17.85 -4.71
N PRO A 134 7.18 -18.03 -5.83
CA PRO A 134 7.44 -17.28 -7.05
C PRO A 134 7.21 -15.77 -6.86
N LEU A 135 7.87 -14.97 -7.69
CA LEU A 135 7.59 -13.54 -7.79
C LEU A 135 6.12 -13.31 -8.15
N GLY A 136 5.51 -12.30 -7.55
CA GLY A 136 4.10 -11.95 -7.78
C GLY A 136 3.12 -12.69 -6.88
N TYR A 137 3.60 -13.54 -5.96
CA TYR A 137 2.76 -14.14 -4.94
C TYR A 137 2.79 -13.32 -3.66
N GLY A 138 1.65 -13.14 -3.04
CA GLY A 138 1.51 -12.43 -1.78
C GLY A 138 0.14 -12.61 -1.14
N ASP A 139 -0.09 -11.87 -0.10
CA ASP A 139 -1.40 -11.78 0.54
C ASP A 139 -2.33 -10.90 -0.31
N PRO A 140 -3.47 -11.39 -0.82
CA PRO A 140 -4.38 -10.59 -1.65
C PRO A 140 -4.85 -9.29 -0.98
N ARG A 141 -4.91 -9.25 0.35
CA ARG A 141 -5.26 -8.03 1.10
C ARG A 141 -4.27 -6.89 0.85
N TYR A 142 -3.05 -7.19 0.42
CA TYR A 142 -2.05 -6.18 0.13
C TYR A 142 -2.50 -5.24 -0.99
N ASP A 143 -3.08 -5.78 -2.06
CA ASP A 143 -3.59 -4.96 -3.18
C ASP A 143 -4.79 -4.10 -2.76
N VAL A 144 -5.69 -4.64 -1.92
CA VAL A 144 -6.79 -3.85 -1.33
C VAL A 144 -6.25 -2.68 -0.51
N VAL A 145 -5.25 -2.92 0.35
CA VAL A 145 -4.63 -1.86 1.15
C VAL A 145 -3.95 -0.82 0.28
N LYS A 146 -3.35 -1.21 -0.85
CA LYS A 146 -2.75 -0.27 -1.80
C LYS A 146 -3.80 0.63 -2.47
N LEU A 147 -4.97 0.10 -2.80
CA LEU A 147 -6.11 0.91 -3.29
C LEU A 147 -6.62 1.87 -2.22
N LEU A 148 -6.77 1.41 -0.97
CA LEU A 148 -7.15 2.28 0.15
C LEU A 148 -6.12 3.38 0.40
N HIS A 149 -4.84 3.07 0.23
CA HIS A 149 -3.74 4.01 0.36
C HIS A 149 -3.87 5.18 -0.64
N SER A 150 -4.30 4.89 -1.88
CA SER A 150 -4.56 5.91 -2.90
C SER A 150 -5.89 6.65 -2.66
N GLY A 151 -6.98 5.91 -2.42
CA GLY A 151 -8.34 6.46 -2.42
C GLY A 151 -8.76 7.08 -1.09
N VAL A 152 -8.44 6.45 0.03
CA VAL A 152 -8.86 6.88 1.38
C VAL A 152 -7.81 7.74 2.06
N TYR A 153 -6.55 7.29 2.00
CA TYR A 153 -5.45 8.01 2.67
C TYR A 153 -4.78 9.06 1.78
N LEU A 154 -5.26 9.23 0.55
CA LEU A 154 -4.85 10.27 -0.39
C LEU A 154 -3.33 10.36 -0.59
N TYR A 155 -2.65 9.21 -0.50
CA TYR A 155 -1.19 9.15 -0.64
C TYR A 155 -0.71 9.74 -1.97
N ASP A 156 -1.40 9.42 -3.08
CA ASP A 156 -1.05 9.93 -4.40
C ASP A 156 -1.18 11.45 -4.46
N ALA A 157 -2.20 12.03 -3.81
CA ALA A 157 -2.35 13.47 -3.68
C ALA A 157 -1.23 14.09 -2.82
N ALA A 158 -0.82 13.41 -1.75
CA ALA A 158 0.28 13.85 -0.91
C ALA A 158 1.62 13.86 -1.67
N VAL A 159 1.91 12.80 -2.44
CA VAL A 159 3.13 12.71 -3.27
C VAL A 159 3.14 13.76 -4.36
N GLN A 160 1.99 14.05 -4.97
CA GLN A 160 1.83 15.09 -5.99
C GLN A 160 1.76 16.52 -5.40
N ARG A 161 1.88 16.66 -4.08
CA ARG A 161 1.80 17.94 -3.36
C ARG A 161 0.45 18.66 -3.52
N PHE A 162 -0.63 17.94 -3.71
CA PHE A 162 -2.00 18.48 -3.74
C PHE A 162 -2.55 18.72 -2.33
N PHE A 163 -1.77 19.37 -1.48
CA PHE A 163 -2.16 19.76 -0.13
C PHE A 163 -1.51 21.09 0.24
N SER A 164 -2.07 21.79 1.21
CA SER A 164 -1.43 22.92 1.86
C SER A 164 -1.30 22.64 3.33
N LEU A 165 -0.13 22.92 3.90
CA LEU A 165 0.09 22.93 5.34
C LEU A 165 -0.02 24.38 5.80
N LYS A 166 -0.88 24.65 6.78
CA LYS A 166 -0.90 25.92 7.51
C LYS A 166 -0.13 25.67 8.79
N PRO A 167 1.03 26.31 9.00
CA PRO A 167 1.68 26.28 10.31
C PRO A 167 0.75 26.97 11.32
N ASP A 168 0.64 26.39 12.50
CA ASP A 168 -0.02 27.00 13.66
C ASP A 168 0.81 28.17 14.20
#